data_6c459f9f8dd138df9083f1d7d0dc24d2
#
_entry.id   6c459f9f8dd138df9083f1d7d0dc24d2
#
_cell.length_a   1.000
_cell.length_b   1.000
_cell.length_c   1.000
_cell.angle_alpha   90.00
_cell.angle_beta   90.00
_cell.angle_gamma   90.00
#
_symmetry.space_group_name_H-M   'P 1'
#
loop_
_entity.id
_entity.type
_entity.pdbx_description
1 polymer ?
#
loop_
_entity_poly.entity_id
_entity_poly.type
_entity_poly.pdbx_seq_one_letter_code
_entity_poly.pdbx_strand_id
1 'polypeptide(L)'
;MKIENTELNLHLKDSDQRLFEGWYFKIVDCKISLAIIVGISKTIEKSCAFIQTLDTYTNQSQMIEYSLDDFQWGKDPFYIRIKNNFFTKEQIILDLDNGLVDIQGNLKNSQYTKLETTCYAPTIMGPFHYLPFLECNHAIISLRHHITGSL
;
A
#
# COMPACT_ATOMS: atom_id res chain seq x y z
N MET A 1 24.53 -12.20 -0.66
CA MET A 1 24.01 -10.90 -1.11
C MET A 1 22.60 -10.77 -0.50
N LYS A 2 22.44 -9.95 0.55
CA LYS A 2 21.10 -9.67 1.11
C LYS A 2 20.38 -8.87 0.03
N ILE A 3 19.32 -9.42 -0.55
CA ILE A 3 18.35 -8.65 -1.32
C ILE A 3 17.70 -7.73 -0.28
N GLU A 4 18.13 -6.48 -0.22
CA GLU A 4 17.45 -5.47 0.56
C GLU A 4 16.03 -5.37 0.02
N ASN A 5 15.05 -5.29 0.92
CA ASN A 5 13.64 -5.06 0.57
C ASN A 5 13.51 -3.66 -0.07
N THR A 6 13.95 -3.51 -1.30
CA THR A 6 13.78 -2.29 -2.10
C THR A 6 12.29 -2.02 -2.37
N GLU A 7 11.47 -3.03 -2.25
CA GLU A 7 10.03 -3.07 -2.50
C GLU A 7 9.20 -2.19 -1.56
N LEU A 8 9.77 -1.83 -0.40
CA LEU A 8 9.12 -0.91 0.55
C LEU A 8 9.65 0.53 0.44
N ASN A 9 10.57 0.79 -0.48
CA ASN A 9 11.12 2.12 -0.64
C ASN A 9 10.13 3.03 -1.37
N LEU A 10 10.06 4.24 -0.92
CA LEU A 10 9.48 5.32 -1.68
C LEU A 10 10.50 5.76 -2.75
N HIS A 11 10.07 5.78 -4.00
CA HIS A 11 10.93 6.12 -5.15
C HIS A 11 10.76 7.57 -5.59
N LEU A 12 10.11 8.40 -4.77
CA LEU A 12 9.90 9.81 -5.05
C LEU A 12 11.22 10.54 -5.22
N LYS A 13 11.42 11.15 -6.38
CA LYS A 13 12.49 12.12 -6.65
C LYS A 13 11.87 13.49 -6.85
N ASP A 14 12.55 14.54 -6.40
CA ASP A 14 12.08 15.92 -6.57
C ASP A 14 11.90 16.30 -8.05
N SER A 15 12.67 15.66 -8.93
CA SER A 15 12.62 15.86 -10.38
C SER A 15 11.45 15.17 -11.07
N ASP A 16 10.69 14.28 -10.40
CA ASP A 16 9.66 13.49 -11.03
C ASP A 16 8.43 14.36 -11.30
N GLN A 17 8.12 14.53 -12.58
CA GLN A 17 6.95 15.28 -13.03
C GLN A 17 5.65 14.47 -12.91
N ARG A 18 5.75 13.15 -12.95
CA ARG A 18 4.63 12.22 -12.78
C ARG A 18 5.10 11.02 -11.98
N LEU A 19 4.37 10.71 -10.93
CA LEU A 19 4.62 9.56 -10.08
C LEU A 19 3.28 9.06 -9.54
N PHE A 20 3.13 7.76 -9.51
CA PHE A 20 2.11 7.07 -8.74
C PHE A 20 2.80 5.96 -7.96
N GLU A 21 2.71 6.01 -6.65
CA GLU A 21 3.27 4.97 -5.79
C GLU A 21 2.28 4.66 -4.67
N GLY A 22 2.02 3.38 -4.47
CA GLY A 22 1.03 2.95 -3.51
C GLY A 22 1.30 1.55 -2.96
N TRP A 23 0.82 1.35 -1.75
CA TRP A 23 0.88 0.07 -1.04
C TRP A 23 -0.52 -0.50 -0.90
N TYR A 24 -0.66 -1.73 -1.35
CA TYR A 24 -1.92 -2.45 -1.40
C TYR A 24 -2.04 -3.41 -0.21
N PHE A 25 -3.14 -3.31 0.49
CA PHE A 25 -3.52 -4.21 1.59
C PHE A 25 -4.87 -4.85 1.28
N LYS A 26 -4.98 -6.16 1.49
CA LYS A 26 -6.23 -6.89 1.31
C LYS A 26 -6.62 -7.57 2.61
N ILE A 27 -7.84 -7.31 3.05
CA ILE A 27 -8.45 -7.83 4.26
C ILE A 27 -9.67 -8.66 3.84
N VAL A 28 -9.67 -9.93 4.19
CA VAL A 28 -10.77 -10.85 3.85
C VAL A 28 -11.17 -11.66 5.07
N ASP A 29 -12.44 -11.62 5.38
CA ASP A 29 -13.12 -12.43 6.39
C ASP A 29 -14.45 -12.94 5.79
N CYS A 30 -15.20 -13.76 6.53
CA CYS A 30 -16.53 -14.23 6.14
C CYS A 30 -17.56 -13.08 5.93
N LYS A 31 -17.32 -11.90 6.50
CA LYS A 31 -18.21 -10.74 6.43
C LYS A 31 -17.62 -9.53 5.70
N ILE A 32 -16.31 -9.49 5.52
CA ILE A 32 -15.59 -8.33 5.00
C ILE A 32 -14.67 -8.80 3.87
N SER A 33 -14.67 -8.07 2.78
CA SER A 33 -13.67 -8.20 1.73
C SER A 33 -13.31 -6.80 1.24
N LEU A 34 -12.30 -6.22 1.90
CA LEU A 34 -11.85 -4.85 1.71
C LEU A 34 -10.44 -4.83 1.13
N ALA A 35 -10.25 -4.07 0.07
CA ALA A 35 -8.93 -3.69 -0.41
C ALA A 35 -8.67 -2.22 -0.09
N ILE A 36 -7.45 -1.92 0.32
CA ILE A 36 -6.99 -0.57 0.66
C ILE A 36 -5.72 -0.30 -0.12
N ILE A 37 -5.67 0.83 -0.81
CA ILE A 37 -4.46 1.36 -1.42
C ILE A 37 -4.16 2.68 -0.74
N VAL A 38 -2.99 2.77 -0.12
CA VAL A 38 -2.47 4.00 0.47
C VAL A 38 -1.25 4.45 -0.30
N GLY A 39 -1.16 5.72 -0.65
CA GLY A 39 -0.03 6.17 -1.47
C GLY A 39 -0.02 7.65 -1.79
N ILE A 40 0.79 7.97 -2.77
CA ILE A 40 0.96 9.32 -3.32
C ILE A 40 0.76 9.30 -4.83
N SER A 41 0.21 10.38 -5.32
CA SER A 41 0.08 10.66 -6.74
C SER A 41 0.63 12.06 -7.01
N LYS A 42 1.51 12.17 -7.98
CA LYS A 42 2.07 13.42 -8.45
C LYS A 42 1.83 13.53 -9.95
N THR A 43 1.22 14.62 -10.35
CA THR A 43 1.04 14.98 -11.75
C THR A 43 1.58 16.39 -11.97
N ILE A 44 1.61 16.86 -13.22
CA ILE A 44 2.04 18.24 -13.54
C ILE A 44 1.12 19.26 -12.88
N GLU A 45 -0.17 18.92 -12.72
CA GLU A 45 -1.20 19.84 -12.25
C GLU A 45 -1.48 19.70 -10.75
N LYS A 46 -1.32 18.50 -10.20
CA LYS A 46 -1.72 18.20 -8.83
C LYS A 46 -0.81 17.15 -8.20
N SER A 47 -0.54 17.31 -6.93
CA SER A 47 0.10 16.30 -6.08
C SER A 47 -0.72 16.09 -4.83
N CYS A 48 -0.97 14.83 -4.49
CA CYS A 48 -1.74 14.45 -3.30
C CYS A 48 -1.27 13.14 -2.71
N ALA A 49 -1.50 12.97 -1.42
CA ALA A 49 -1.57 11.66 -0.80
C ALA A 49 -3.01 11.13 -0.92
N PHE A 50 -3.20 9.82 -0.87
CA PHE A 50 -4.52 9.26 -0.99
C PHE A 50 -4.66 7.95 -0.21
N ILE A 51 -5.90 7.66 0.19
CA ILE A 51 -6.32 6.34 0.64
C ILE A 51 -7.53 5.96 -0.21
N GLN A 52 -7.39 4.87 -0.95
CA GLN A 52 -8.47 4.30 -1.74
C GLN A 52 -8.95 3.02 -1.08
N THR A 53 -10.26 2.87 -0.94
CA THR A 53 -10.91 1.66 -0.46
C THR A 53 -11.73 1.04 -1.57
N LEU A 54 -11.77 -0.27 -1.62
CA LEU A 54 -12.63 -1.06 -2.49
C LEU A 54 -13.27 -2.16 -1.65
N ASP A 55 -14.57 -2.04 -1.45
CA ASP A 55 -15.40 -3.10 -0.86
C ASP A 55 -15.89 -4.02 -1.97
N THR A 56 -15.44 -5.27 -1.94
CA THR A 56 -15.76 -6.23 -3.00
C THR A 56 -17.14 -6.87 -2.84
N TYR A 57 -17.80 -6.74 -1.68
CA TYR A 57 -19.19 -7.17 -1.53
C TYR A 57 -20.17 -6.18 -2.14
N THR A 58 -19.94 -4.91 -1.92
CA THR A 58 -20.81 -3.83 -2.46
C THR A 58 -20.36 -3.33 -3.83
N ASN A 59 -19.16 -3.71 -4.28
CA ASN A 59 -18.50 -3.17 -5.47
C ASN A 59 -18.33 -1.64 -5.44
N GLN A 60 -18.22 -1.07 -4.23
CA GLN A 60 -18.01 0.36 -4.07
C GLN A 60 -16.53 0.66 -3.90
N SER A 61 -16.06 1.64 -4.66
CA SER A 61 -14.71 2.18 -4.54
C SER A 61 -14.79 3.65 -4.18
N GLN A 62 -14.02 4.05 -3.17
CA GLN A 62 -13.91 5.44 -2.73
C GLN A 62 -12.45 5.82 -2.61
N MET A 63 -12.10 7.02 -3.06
CA MET A 63 -10.76 7.58 -2.90
C MET A 63 -10.85 8.87 -2.10
N ILE A 64 -10.10 8.93 -1.01
CA ILE A 64 -9.98 10.10 -0.15
C ILE A 64 -8.60 10.71 -0.40
N GLU A 65 -8.59 11.96 -0.83
CA GLU A 65 -7.36 12.70 -1.07
C GLU A 65 -6.97 13.55 0.15
N TYR A 66 -5.67 13.64 0.38
CA TYR A 66 -5.05 14.42 1.45
C TYR A 66 -3.94 15.30 0.88
N SER A 67 -3.54 16.33 1.62
CA SER A 67 -2.32 17.06 1.30
C SER A 67 -1.09 16.14 1.36
N LEU A 68 -0.09 16.39 0.53
CA LEU A 68 1.21 15.71 0.66
C LEU A 68 1.87 15.98 2.02
N ASP A 69 1.58 17.11 2.64
CA ASP A 69 2.09 17.44 3.97
C ASP A 69 1.56 16.52 5.07
N ASP A 70 0.42 15.89 4.85
CA ASP A 70 -0.16 14.89 5.75
C ASP A 70 0.47 13.50 5.60
N PHE A 71 1.28 13.29 4.53
CA PHE A 71 1.91 12.02 4.24
C PHE A 71 3.27 11.90 4.91
N GLN A 72 3.44 10.85 5.67
CA GLN A 72 4.70 10.47 6.31
C GLN A 72 5.04 9.03 5.95
N TRP A 73 6.30 8.79 5.68
CA TRP A 73 6.80 7.49 5.32
C TRP A 73 8.16 7.22 5.97
N GLY A 74 8.40 5.98 6.37
CA GLY A 74 9.69 5.51 6.85
C GLY A 74 10.00 4.10 6.35
N LYS A 75 11.29 3.84 6.12
CA LYS A 75 11.77 2.56 5.58
C LYS A 75 12.10 1.55 6.70
N ASP A 76 12.75 1.99 7.74
CA ASP A 76 13.27 1.13 8.79
C ASP A 76 13.06 1.73 10.19
N PRO A 77 12.02 1.32 10.90
CA PRO A 77 10.96 0.37 10.47
C PRO A 77 10.05 0.96 9.37
N PHE A 78 9.51 0.06 8.53
CA PHE A 78 8.55 0.47 7.51
C PHE A 78 7.25 0.98 8.13
N TYR A 79 6.84 2.19 7.76
CA TYR A 79 5.52 2.73 8.06
C TYR A 79 5.06 3.74 7.02
N ILE A 80 3.75 3.88 6.93
CA ILE A 80 3.06 4.97 6.22
C ILE A 80 2.05 5.57 7.19
N ARG A 81 2.00 6.89 7.24
CA ARG A 81 0.99 7.62 8.01
C ARG A 81 0.35 8.68 7.12
N ILE A 82 -0.97 8.75 7.15
CA ILE A 82 -1.76 9.85 6.59
C ILE A 82 -2.76 10.25 7.65
N LYS A 83 -2.54 11.40 8.31
CA LYS A 83 -3.31 11.85 9.49
C LYS A 83 -3.37 10.76 10.57
N ASN A 84 -4.59 10.29 10.90
CA ASN A 84 -4.83 9.26 11.91
C ASN A 84 -4.66 7.84 11.38
N ASN A 85 -4.51 7.69 10.06
CA ASN A 85 -4.33 6.37 9.44
C ASN A 85 -2.87 5.97 9.47
N PHE A 86 -2.60 4.73 9.91
CA PHE A 86 -1.26 4.22 10.11
C PHE A 86 -1.12 2.80 9.59
N PHE A 87 -0.11 2.56 8.78
CA PHE A 87 0.13 1.29 8.11
C PHE A 87 1.56 0.85 8.34
N THR A 88 1.73 -0.34 8.86
CA THR A 88 3.01 -1.04 8.97
C THR A 88 2.88 -2.46 8.44
N LYS A 89 3.94 -3.23 8.51
CA LYS A 89 3.85 -4.67 8.24
C LYS A 89 2.95 -5.36 9.27
N GLU A 90 3.07 -4.98 10.54
CA GLU A 90 2.47 -5.66 11.67
C GLU A 90 1.09 -5.11 12.07
N GLN A 91 0.77 -3.87 11.66
CA GLN A 91 -0.44 -3.19 12.11
C GLN A 91 -1.01 -2.27 11.05
N ILE A 92 -2.34 -2.22 11.00
CA ILE A 92 -3.10 -1.24 10.24
C ILE A 92 -4.07 -0.55 11.20
N ILE A 93 -4.00 0.77 11.29
CA ILE A 93 -4.96 1.60 12.00
C ILE A 93 -5.67 2.44 10.95
N LEU A 94 -7.00 2.36 10.92
CA LEU A 94 -7.87 3.11 10.04
C LEU A 94 -8.76 4.05 10.83
N ASP A 95 -8.87 5.27 10.34
CA ASP A 95 -9.78 6.30 10.82
C ASP A 95 -10.18 7.14 9.60
N LEU A 96 -11.06 6.56 8.79
CA LEU A 96 -11.55 7.12 7.53
C LEU A 96 -12.98 7.58 7.73
N ASP A 97 -13.19 8.88 7.73
CA ASP A 97 -14.52 9.50 7.69
C ASP A 97 -14.48 10.68 6.70
N ASN A 98 -15.23 10.56 5.60
CA ASN A 98 -15.43 11.64 4.63
C ASN A 98 -16.92 11.90 4.34
N GLY A 99 -17.82 11.36 5.17
CA GLY A 99 -19.26 11.43 4.98
C GLY A 99 -19.82 10.42 3.96
N LEU A 100 -18.98 9.77 3.15
CA LEU A 100 -19.35 8.69 2.23
C LEU A 100 -18.81 7.33 2.70
N VAL A 101 -17.68 7.35 3.37
CA VAL A 101 -17.03 6.18 3.95
C VAL A 101 -16.77 6.51 5.42
N ASP A 102 -17.19 5.61 6.28
CA ASP A 102 -16.88 5.60 7.71
C ASP A 102 -16.29 4.22 8.02
N ILE A 103 -14.97 4.16 8.14
CA ILE A 103 -14.24 2.92 8.45
C ILE A 103 -13.27 3.22 9.58
N GLN A 104 -13.51 2.60 10.73
CA GLN A 104 -12.62 2.67 11.87
C GLN A 104 -12.16 1.27 12.23
N GLY A 105 -10.86 1.11 12.42
CA GLY A 105 -10.32 -0.21 12.73
C GLY A 105 -8.89 -0.20 13.24
N ASN A 106 -8.58 -1.28 13.95
CA ASN A 106 -7.23 -1.59 14.40
C ASN A 106 -6.97 -3.08 14.19
N LEU A 107 -6.12 -3.35 13.23
CA LEU A 107 -5.81 -4.70 12.76
C LEU A 107 -4.35 -5.01 13.02
N LYS A 108 -4.07 -6.22 13.47
CA LYS A 108 -2.72 -6.76 13.64
C LYS A 108 -2.48 -7.87 12.63
N ASN A 109 -1.37 -7.79 11.93
CA ASN A 109 -0.94 -8.75 10.92
C ASN A 109 0.13 -9.67 11.49
N SER A 110 0.05 -10.95 11.17
CA SER A 110 1.01 -11.97 11.59
C SER A 110 1.08 -13.12 10.59
N GLN A 111 2.03 -14.04 10.77
CA GLN A 111 2.16 -15.27 9.98
C GLN A 111 2.23 -15.01 8.46
N TYR A 112 3.22 -14.23 8.05
CA TYR A 112 3.41 -13.87 6.65
C TYR A 112 3.90 -15.05 5.81
N THR A 113 3.22 -15.28 4.68
CA THR A 113 3.68 -16.18 3.63
C THR A 113 4.34 -15.34 2.54
N LYS A 114 5.66 -15.46 2.41
CA LYS A 114 6.42 -14.73 1.39
C LYS A 114 6.29 -15.40 0.03
N LEU A 115 6.42 -14.59 -1.03
CA LEU A 115 6.63 -15.11 -2.38
C LEU A 115 8.02 -15.75 -2.45
N GLU A 116 8.10 -16.98 -2.96
CA GLU A 116 9.38 -17.59 -3.32
C GLU A 116 9.97 -16.86 -4.53
N THR A 117 11.16 -16.36 -4.38
CA THR A 117 11.84 -15.59 -5.43
C THR A 117 13.11 -16.31 -5.90
N THR A 118 13.44 -16.14 -7.17
CA THR A 118 14.65 -16.67 -7.78
C THR A 118 15.42 -15.54 -8.48
N CYS A 119 16.65 -15.81 -8.93
CA CYS A 119 17.40 -14.84 -9.72
C CYS A 119 16.73 -14.50 -11.06
N TYR A 120 15.88 -15.37 -11.60
CA TYR A 120 15.12 -15.12 -12.84
C TYR A 120 13.76 -14.48 -12.57
N ALA A 121 13.24 -14.58 -11.35
CA ALA A 121 11.97 -14.04 -10.93
C ALA A 121 12.11 -13.43 -9.52
N PRO A 122 12.77 -12.27 -9.39
CA PRO A 122 13.01 -11.64 -8.10
C PRO A 122 11.73 -11.03 -7.50
N THR A 123 10.73 -10.76 -8.32
CA THR A 123 9.39 -10.30 -7.92
C THR A 123 8.31 -11.07 -8.68
N ILE A 124 7.05 -10.76 -8.42
CA ILE A 124 5.91 -11.31 -9.19
C ILE A 124 5.99 -10.99 -10.68
N MET A 125 6.74 -9.97 -11.06
CA MET A 125 6.95 -9.61 -12.47
C MET A 125 7.90 -10.55 -13.20
N GLY A 126 8.53 -11.49 -12.51
CA GLY A 126 9.48 -12.41 -13.12
C GLY A 126 10.65 -11.69 -13.78
N PRO A 127 11.07 -12.11 -14.99
CA PRO A 127 12.18 -11.48 -15.73
C PRO A 127 11.93 -10.02 -16.09
N PHE A 128 10.68 -9.59 -16.18
CA PHE A 128 10.32 -8.20 -16.52
C PHE A 128 10.79 -7.20 -15.46
N HIS A 129 11.02 -7.65 -14.23
CA HIS A 129 11.60 -6.81 -13.18
C HIS A 129 12.90 -6.10 -13.60
N TYR A 130 13.68 -6.71 -14.51
CA TYR A 130 14.96 -6.17 -14.96
C TYR A 130 14.84 -5.15 -16.10
N LEU A 131 13.64 -4.89 -16.61
CA LEU A 131 13.45 -3.95 -17.71
C LEU A 131 13.33 -2.51 -17.17
N PRO A 132 14.27 -1.61 -17.52
CA PRO A 132 14.33 -0.28 -16.91
C PRO A 132 13.28 0.71 -17.47
N PHE A 133 12.53 0.31 -18.49
CA PHE A 133 11.55 1.15 -19.18
C PHE A 133 10.10 0.82 -18.86
N LEU A 134 9.86 -0.04 -17.87
CA LEU A 134 8.50 -0.32 -17.41
C LEU A 134 7.99 0.86 -16.60
N GLU A 135 6.81 1.34 -16.94
CA GLU A 135 6.15 2.45 -16.27
C GLU A 135 5.66 2.10 -14.85
N CYS A 136 5.49 0.81 -14.58
CA CYS A 136 5.09 0.33 -13.26
C CYS A 136 5.91 -0.89 -12.84
N ASN A 137 6.24 -0.95 -11.56
CA ASN A 137 6.88 -2.10 -10.93
C ASN A 137 6.02 -2.58 -9.77
N HIS A 138 5.81 -3.89 -9.69
CA HIS A 138 5.00 -4.52 -8.66
C HIS A 138 5.80 -5.53 -7.88
N ALA A 139 5.67 -5.48 -6.57
CA ALA A 139 6.23 -6.45 -5.66
C ALA A 139 5.19 -6.94 -4.66
N ILE A 140 5.27 -8.20 -4.28
CA ILE A 140 4.42 -8.80 -3.26
C ILE A 140 5.26 -9.08 -2.03
N ILE A 141 4.92 -8.43 -0.92
CA ILE A 141 5.60 -8.61 0.37
C ILE A 141 5.06 -9.84 1.07
N SER A 142 3.75 -10.06 0.99
CA SER A 142 3.06 -11.22 1.57
C SER A 142 1.91 -11.67 0.68
N LEU A 143 1.92 -12.95 0.29
CA LEU A 143 0.81 -13.58 -0.42
C LEU A 143 -0.39 -13.83 0.49
N ARG A 144 -0.11 -14.15 1.75
CA ARG A 144 -1.10 -14.47 2.78
C ARG A 144 -0.55 -14.12 4.15
N HIS A 145 -1.41 -13.60 4.99
CA HIS A 145 -1.11 -13.36 6.40
C HIS A 145 -2.38 -13.53 7.24
N HIS A 146 -2.18 -13.73 8.53
CA HIS A 146 -3.27 -13.79 9.49
C HIS A 146 -3.55 -12.41 10.06
N ILE A 147 -4.84 -12.02 10.07
CA ILE A 147 -5.28 -10.71 10.55
C ILE A 147 -6.16 -10.92 11.80
N THR A 148 -5.90 -10.14 12.82
CA THR A 148 -6.72 -10.09 14.05
C THR A 148 -7.02 -8.64 14.39
N GLY A 149 -8.21 -8.37 14.92
CA GLY A 149 -8.62 -7.03 15.34
C GLY A 149 -10.08 -6.75 15.05
N SER A 150 -10.41 -5.48 14.94
CA SER A 150 -11.76 -4.98 14.62
C SER A 150 -11.69 -3.97 13.48
N LEU A 151 -12.70 -3.99 12.64
CA LEU A 151 -12.92 -3.06 11.54
C LEU A 151 -14.40 -2.71 11.49
#